data_137381426ba0d4c439e5c2ac5d7a89f3
#
_entry.id   137381426ba0d4c439e5c2ac5d7a89f3
#
_cell.length_a   1.000
_cell.length_b   1.000
_cell.length_c   1.000
_cell.angle_alpha   90.00
_cell.angle_beta   90.00
_cell.angle_gamma   90.00
#
_symmetry.space_group_name_H-M   'P 1'
#
loop_
_entity.id
_entity.type
_entity.pdbx_description
1 polymer ?
#
loop_
_entity_poly.entity_id
_entity_poly.type
_entity_poly.pdbx_seq_one_letter_code
_entity_poly.pdbx_strand_id
1 'polypeptide(L)'
;MSRTVLVTGVARKFASRAARYLADLAETGPASGRGAITRVIGVDTVVPDADLGGVKFVRADIRTPVIGKVIAVEDVDTVVHLDVNPPMRGRLGGSSNKELNVIGTMQLLAACQRASTVTKLVLGSSTAVYGTSPRDPAMFTESMAARGGVRTGFPKDMVEVEAYTRGFARRRPDIIITTLRAAQALDVDLEMPLSMYLRAPVLPVVAGFDPRLQFVHVSDLLAVLGLAVTRDRPGTFNVAGDGVLMLSQAARRLGRPVIPLPSLGYAPALTRIARAGGAELPPDLHRLLKYGRVVDTTALREVFGYEPTRTTEEIFEEFRAQVRGGVLSGIGER
;
A
#
# COMPACT_ATOMS: atom_id res chain seq x y z
N MET A 1 -11.93 -24.05 -9.31
CA MET A 1 -10.68 -24.60 -8.77
C MET A 1 -10.41 -23.89 -7.45
N SER A 2 -9.95 -24.61 -6.46
CA SER A 2 -9.47 -24.07 -5.19
C SER A 2 -8.14 -23.31 -5.40
N ARG A 3 -7.81 -22.38 -4.53
CA ARG A 3 -6.64 -21.51 -4.69
C ARG A 3 -5.58 -21.76 -3.63
N THR A 4 -4.34 -21.95 -4.08
CA THR A 4 -3.12 -21.87 -3.26
C THR A 4 -2.51 -20.50 -3.45
N VAL A 5 -2.57 -19.66 -2.43
CA VAL A 5 -2.22 -18.24 -2.49
C VAL A 5 -0.84 -18.02 -1.89
N LEU A 6 0.06 -17.36 -2.64
CA LEU A 6 1.34 -16.89 -2.13
C LEU A 6 1.27 -15.38 -1.90
N VAL A 7 1.61 -14.92 -0.68
CA VAL A 7 1.67 -13.51 -0.29
C VAL A 7 3.11 -13.11 -0.02
N THR A 8 3.60 -12.08 -0.68
CA THR A 8 4.97 -11.57 -0.47
C THR A 8 5.01 -10.44 0.55
N GLY A 9 6.14 -10.32 1.27
CA GLY A 9 6.39 -9.21 2.20
C GLY A 9 5.69 -9.35 3.54
N VAL A 10 5.39 -10.59 3.98
CA VAL A 10 4.58 -10.87 5.18
C VAL A 10 5.23 -10.48 6.52
N ALA A 11 6.50 -10.08 6.54
CA ALA A 11 7.10 -9.44 7.72
C ALA A 11 6.67 -7.97 7.90
N ARG A 12 5.91 -7.42 6.95
CA ARG A 12 5.34 -6.06 7.05
C ARG A 12 3.93 -6.11 7.59
N LYS A 13 3.59 -5.18 8.47
CA LYS A 13 2.32 -5.15 9.21
C LYS A 13 1.07 -5.31 8.32
N PHE A 14 1.02 -4.59 7.17
CA PHE A 14 -0.13 -4.73 6.27
C PHE A 14 -0.16 -6.10 5.57
N ALA A 15 0.97 -6.55 5.01
CA ALA A 15 1.01 -7.84 4.31
C ALA A 15 0.80 -9.03 5.25
N SER A 16 1.27 -8.93 6.51
CA SER A 16 0.96 -9.87 7.57
C SER A 16 -0.55 -9.96 7.84
N ARG A 17 -1.21 -8.80 8.04
CA ARG A 17 -2.68 -8.74 8.21
C ARG A 17 -3.42 -9.29 6.99
N ALA A 18 -2.92 -8.99 5.79
CA ALA A 18 -3.52 -9.46 4.54
C ALA A 18 -3.39 -10.99 4.39
N ALA A 19 -2.21 -11.56 4.68
CA ALA A 19 -1.99 -13.00 4.64
C ALA A 19 -2.90 -13.74 5.64
N ARG A 20 -2.98 -13.24 6.88
CA ARG A 20 -3.88 -13.78 7.92
C ARG A 20 -5.34 -13.70 7.50
N TYR A 21 -5.80 -12.53 7.02
CA TYR A 21 -7.15 -12.36 6.52
C TYR A 21 -7.51 -13.35 5.41
N LEU A 22 -6.58 -13.62 4.48
CA LEU A 22 -6.78 -14.63 3.44
C LEU A 22 -6.82 -16.06 4.01
N ALA A 23 -6.06 -16.36 5.07
CA ALA A 23 -6.14 -17.64 5.76
C ALA A 23 -7.46 -17.80 6.52
N ASP A 24 -7.93 -16.74 7.20
CA ASP A 24 -9.24 -16.74 7.86
C ASP A 24 -10.38 -16.96 6.83
N LEU A 25 -10.26 -16.38 5.63
CA LEU A 25 -11.19 -16.65 4.53
C LEU A 25 -11.12 -18.10 4.03
N ALA A 26 -9.97 -18.75 4.13
CA ALA A 26 -9.83 -20.17 3.77
C ALA A 26 -10.55 -21.07 4.79
N GLU A 27 -10.55 -20.70 6.06
CA GLU A 27 -11.19 -21.45 7.14
C GLU A 27 -12.72 -21.23 7.18
N THR A 28 -13.17 -19.99 6.95
CA THR A 28 -14.58 -19.59 7.06
C THR A 28 -15.34 -19.62 5.74
N GLY A 29 -14.64 -19.65 4.62
CA GLY A 29 -15.20 -19.68 3.29
C GLY A 29 -15.65 -21.08 2.85
N PRO A 30 -16.22 -21.20 1.65
CA PRO A 30 -16.61 -22.50 1.11
C PRO A 30 -15.36 -23.38 0.93
N ALA A 31 -15.39 -24.58 1.48
CA ALA A 31 -14.30 -25.56 1.42
C ALA A 31 -13.96 -26.01 -0.02
N SER A 32 -14.87 -25.80 -0.98
CA SER A 32 -14.68 -26.13 -2.38
C SER A 32 -15.49 -25.19 -3.27
N GLY A 33 -15.02 -24.96 -4.49
CA GLY A 33 -15.68 -24.13 -5.48
C GLY A 33 -14.73 -23.17 -6.21
N ARG A 34 -15.26 -22.42 -7.16
CA ARG A 34 -14.48 -21.45 -7.91
C ARG A 34 -14.06 -20.29 -7.02
N GLY A 35 -12.76 -20.16 -6.77
CA GLY A 35 -12.18 -19.09 -5.95
C GLY A 35 -12.04 -19.41 -4.46
N ALA A 36 -12.42 -20.61 -3.99
CA ALA A 36 -12.17 -21.03 -2.60
C ALA A 36 -10.66 -21.05 -2.32
N ILE A 37 -10.22 -20.38 -1.26
CA ILE A 37 -8.84 -20.43 -0.81
C ILE A 37 -8.65 -21.71 0.01
N THR A 38 -7.64 -22.51 -0.29
CA THR A 38 -7.35 -23.74 0.45
C THR A 38 -6.07 -23.64 1.27
N ARG A 39 -5.14 -22.81 0.84
CA ARG A 39 -3.85 -22.64 1.51
C ARG A 39 -3.27 -21.26 1.24
N VAL A 40 -2.66 -20.68 2.26
CA VAL A 40 -1.94 -19.40 2.15
C VAL A 40 -0.48 -19.60 2.55
N ILE A 41 0.43 -19.17 1.70
CA ILE A 41 1.87 -19.19 1.91
C ILE A 41 2.36 -17.75 2.02
N GLY A 42 2.99 -17.42 3.12
CA GLY A 42 3.63 -16.12 3.33
C GLY A 42 5.13 -16.20 3.06
N VAL A 43 5.65 -15.26 2.27
CA VAL A 43 7.09 -15.22 1.93
C VAL A 43 7.71 -13.89 2.35
N ASP A 44 8.83 -13.96 3.07
CA ASP A 44 9.70 -12.82 3.41
C ASP A 44 11.12 -13.32 3.71
N THR A 45 12.09 -12.39 3.75
CA THR A 45 13.47 -12.67 4.19
C THR A 45 13.60 -12.73 5.71
N VAL A 46 12.67 -12.09 6.43
CA VAL A 46 12.61 -11.99 7.89
C VAL A 46 11.37 -12.70 8.40
N VAL A 47 11.49 -13.38 9.52
CA VAL A 47 10.34 -13.97 10.21
C VAL A 47 9.41 -12.85 10.68
N PRO A 48 8.11 -12.92 10.40
CA PRO A 48 7.16 -11.94 10.91
C PRO A 48 7.08 -11.93 12.44
N ASP A 49 7.01 -10.72 13.03
CA ASP A 49 6.75 -10.58 14.47
C ASP A 49 5.28 -10.85 14.82
N ALA A 50 4.38 -10.68 13.85
CA ALA A 50 2.95 -10.89 14.03
C ALA A 50 2.60 -12.37 13.87
N ASP A 51 1.60 -12.83 14.64
CA ASP A 51 0.98 -14.13 14.43
C ASP A 51 0.26 -14.17 13.09
N LEU A 52 0.65 -15.09 12.24
CA LEU A 52 0.10 -15.30 10.91
C LEU A 52 -1.10 -16.28 10.88
N GLY A 53 -1.47 -16.89 12.01
CA GLY A 53 -2.54 -17.90 12.06
C GLY A 53 -2.25 -19.08 11.14
N GLY A 54 -3.23 -19.48 10.29
CA GLY A 54 -3.11 -20.60 9.36
C GLY A 54 -2.18 -20.42 8.15
N VAL A 55 -1.37 -19.35 8.12
CA VAL A 55 -0.44 -19.08 7.00
C VAL A 55 0.84 -19.90 7.16
N LYS A 56 1.21 -20.65 6.13
CA LYS A 56 2.53 -21.32 6.08
C LYS A 56 3.61 -20.28 5.74
N PHE A 57 4.50 -19.98 6.67
CA PHE A 57 5.64 -19.10 6.41
C PHE A 57 6.78 -19.86 5.73
N VAL A 58 7.31 -19.26 4.66
CA VAL A 58 8.50 -19.72 3.92
C VAL A 58 9.52 -18.59 3.85
N ARG A 59 10.68 -18.79 4.44
CA ARG A 59 11.76 -17.79 4.37
C ARG A 59 12.41 -17.82 3.00
N ALA A 60 12.16 -16.81 2.18
CA ALA A 60 12.75 -16.67 0.84
C ALA A 60 12.88 -15.19 0.44
N ASP A 61 13.90 -14.91 -0.36
CA ASP A 61 14.12 -13.60 -0.96
C ASP A 61 13.56 -13.60 -2.38
N ILE A 62 12.57 -12.74 -2.64
CA ILE A 62 11.94 -12.62 -3.97
C ILE A 62 12.90 -12.15 -5.07
N ARG A 63 14.06 -11.56 -4.68
CA ARG A 63 15.12 -11.14 -5.62
C ARG A 63 15.92 -12.31 -6.16
N THR A 64 15.77 -13.50 -5.60
CA THR A 64 16.54 -14.70 -5.96
C THR A 64 15.68 -15.73 -6.69
N PRO A 65 16.30 -16.66 -7.44
CA PRO A 65 15.58 -17.76 -8.10
C PRO A 65 14.81 -18.69 -7.15
N VAL A 66 15.06 -18.60 -5.84
CA VAL A 66 14.39 -19.43 -4.82
C VAL A 66 12.88 -19.26 -4.87
N ILE A 67 12.38 -18.04 -5.18
CA ILE A 67 10.94 -17.81 -5.29
C ILE A 67 10.26 -18.72 -6.32
N GLY A 68 10.93 -19.02 -7.44
CA GLY A 68 10.41 -19.95 -8.44
C GLY A 68 10.29 -21.39 -7.92
N LYS A 69 11.24 -21.82 -7.04
CA LYS A 69 11.15 -23.13 -6.39
C LYS A 69 9.99 -23.17 -5.39
N VAL A 70 9.78 -22.08 -4.63
CA VAL A 70 8.64 -21.98 -3.70
C VAL A 70 7.32 -22.10 -4.46
N ILE A 71 7.15 -21.34 -5.57
CA ILE A 71 5.94 -21.40 -6.40
C ILE A 71 5.67 -22.82 -6.89
N ALA A 72 6.71 -23.53 -7.37
CA ALA A 72 6.57 -24.89 -7.91
C ALA A 72 6.30 -25.93 -6.81
N VAL A 73 7.05 -25.90 -5.70
CA VAL A 73 6.91 -26.88 -4.60
C VAL A 73 5.59 -26.75 -3.87
N GLU A 74 5.10 -25.51 -3.70
CA GLU A 74 3.83 -25.25 -3.02
C GLU A 74 2.61 -25.29 -3.95
N ASP A 75 2.81 -25.56 -5.24
CA ASP A 75 1.76 -25.61 -6.26
C ASP A 75 0.90 -24.32 -6.26
N VAL A 76 1.59 -23.17 -6.27
CA VAL A 76 0.95 -21.85 -6.19
C VAL A 76 0.24 -21.53 -7.49
N ASP A 77 -1.04 -21.18 -7.41
CA ASP A 77 -1.84 -20.71 -8.55
C ASP A 77 -2.14 -19.21 -8.52
N THR A 78 -2.11 -18.60 -7.33
CA THR A 78 -2.41 -17.18 -7.12
C THR A 78 -1.28 -16.49 -6.37
N VAL A 79 -0.76 -15.42 -6.94
CA VAL A 79 0.30 -14.61 -6.31
C VAL A 79 -0.27 -13.26 -5.92
N VAL A 80 -0.09 -12.89 -4.65
CA VAL A 80 -0.42 -11.59 -4.08
C VAL A 80 0.89 -10.87 -3.75
N HIS A 81 1.25 -9.89 -4.57
CA HIS A 81 2.50 -9.16 -4.40
C HIS A 81 2.30 -7.86 -3.63
N LEU A 82 2.69 -7.86 -2.35
CA LEU A 82 2.59 -6.73 -1.42
C LEU A 82 3.95 -6.18 -0.96
N ASP A 83 5.05 -6.78 -1.40
CA ASP A 83 6.40 -6.35 -0.99
C ASP A 83 6.94 -5.18 -1.84
N VAL A 84 6.08 -4.19 -2.09
CA VAL A 84 6.44 -2.93 -2.77
C VAL A 84 6.07 -1.78 -1.85
N ASN A 85 7.08 -1.20 -1.23
CA ASN A 85 6.86 -0.32 -0.08
C ASN A 85 7.73 0.93 -0.11
N PRO A 86 7.27 2.05 0.49
CA PRO A 86 8.12 3.20 0.72
C PRO A 86 9.28 2.85 1.66
N PRO A 87 10.41 3.57 1.59
CA PRO A 87 11.52 3.40 2.52
C PRO A 87 11.06 3.67 3.95
N MET A 88 11.42 2.78 4.87
CA MET A 88 11.13 2.88 6.30
C MET A 88 12.42 2.74 7.11
N ARG A 89 12.44 3.33 8.32
CA ARG A 89 13.57 3.31 9.26
C ARG A 89 13.98 1.87 9.61
N GLY A 90 15.29 1.60 9.62
CA GLY A 90 15.86 0.31 10.04
C GLY A 90 15.94 -0.77 8.96
N ARG A 91 15.37 -0.57 7.80
CA ARG A 91 15.62 -1.41 6.61
C ARG A 91 16.50 -0.65 5.63
N LEU A 92 17.54 -1.31 5.17
CA LEU A 92 18.62 -0.92 4.24
C LEU A 92 18.37 0.34 3.38
N GLY A 93 19.36 1.22 3.25
CA GLY A 93 19.28 2.52 2.58
C GLY A 93 18.69 2.53 1.17
N GLY A 94 18.44 3.71 0.63
CA GLY A 94 17.61 3.95 -0.57
C GLY A 94 17.88 3.09 -1.82
N SER A 95 19.13 2.65 -2.08
CA SER A 95 19.44 1.71 -3.17
C SER A 95 18.82 0.32 -2.93
N SER A 96 18.82 -0.15 -1.70
CA SER A 96 18.26 -1.45 -1.31
C SER A 96 16.73 -1.52 -1.41
N ASN A 97 16.02 -0.41 -1.16
CA ASN A 97 14.57 -0.37 -1.34
C ASN A 97 14.16 -0.46 -2.82
N LYS A 98 14.89 0.22 -3.71
CA LYS A 98 14.66 0.10 -5.15
C LYS A 98 14.96 -1.32 -5.65
N GLU A 99 16.02 -1.95 -5.15
CA GLU A 99 16.34 -3.34 -5.47
C GLU A 99 15.21 -4.29 -5.03
N LEU A 100 14.69 -4.10 -3.82
CA LEU A 100 13.56 -4.92 -3.34
C LEU A 100 12.31 -4.68 -4.18
N ASN A 101 11.93 -3.41 -4.36
CA ASN A 101 10.70 -3.06 -5.08
C ASN A 101 10.75 -3.47 -6.55
N VAL A 102 11.78 -3.08 -7.28
CA VAL A 102 11.84 -3.23 -8.75
C VAL A 102 12.43 -4.59 -9.13
N ILE A 103 13.63 -4.93 -8.63
CA ILE A 103 14.31 -6.18 -8.99
C ILE A 103 13.55 -7.37 -8.40
N GLY A 104 13.06 -7.25 -7.16
CA GLY A 104 12.23 -8.27 -6.54
C GLY A 104 10.98 -8.57 -7.36
N THR A 105 10.26 -7.52 -7.79
CA THR A 105 9.11 -7.68 -8.68
C THR A 105 9.48 -8.35 -10.00
N MET A 106 10.58 -7.92 -10.65
CA MET A 106 11.03 -8.52 -11.91
C MET A 106 11.30 -10.02 -11.75
N GLN A 107 11.99 -10.44 -10.70
CA GLN A 107 12.31 -11.84 -10.43
C GLN A 107 11.04 -12.64 -10.11
N LEU A 108 10.12 -12.09 -9.32
CA LEU A 108 8.83 -12.71 -9.03
C LEU A 108 8.02 -12.92 -10.32
N LEU A 109 7.90 -11.89 -11.18
CA LEU A 109 7.21 -12.01 -12.47
C LEU A 109 7.88 -13.02 -13.41
N ALA A 110 9.22 -13.07 -13.41
CA ALA A 110 9.97 -14.08 -14.18
C ALA A 110 9.73 -15.51 -13.64
N ALA A 111 9.56 -15.69 -12.33
CA ALA A 111 9.17 -16.96 -11.74
C ALA A 111 7.75 -17.35 -12.15
N CYS A 112 6.78 -16.41 -12.04
CA CYS A 112 5.41 -16.61 -12.49
C CYS A 112 5.32 -16.94 -14.00
N GLN A 113 6.19 -16.34 -14.82
CA GLN A 113 6.20 -16.61 -16.26
C GLN A 113 6.59 -18.04 -16.59
N ARG A 114 7.45 -18.67 -15.78
CA ARG A 114 7.89 -20.06 -15.95
C ARG A 114 6.96 -21.07 -15.31
N ALA A 115 6.15 -20.64 -14.35
CA ALA A 115 5.22 -21.53 -13.63
C ALA A 115 3.94 -21.71 -14.43
N SER A 116 3.61 -22.96 -14.78
CA SER A 116 2.36 -23.32 -15.48
C SER A 116 1.15 -23.30 -14.52
N THR A 117 1.39 -23.41 -13.21
CA THR A 117 0.34 -23.40 -12.18
C THR A 117 -0.23 -22.03 -11.94
N VAL A 118 0.56 -20.95 -12.10
CA VAL A 118 0.13 -19.59 -11.81
C VAL A 118 -0.87 -19.10 -12.85
N THR A 119 -2.07 -18.82 -12.39
CA THR A 119 -3.21 -18.33 -13.20
C THR A 119 -3.67 -16.93 -12.79
N LYS A 120 -3.21 -16.44 -11.64
CA LYS A 120 -3.62 -15.13 -11.12
C LYS A 120 -2.48 -14.38 -10.43
N LEU A 121 -2.43 -13.05 -10.65
CA LEU A 121 -1.55 -12.12 -9.96
C LEU A 121 -2.36 -10.94 -9.44
N VAL A 122 -2.27 -10.66 -8.15
CA VAL A 122 -2.79 -9.44 -7.52
C VAL A 122 -1.59 -8.58 -7.12
N LEU A 123 -1.50 -7.38 -7.69
CA LEU A 123 -0.45 -6.41 -7.37
C LEU A 123 -1.00 -5.35 -6.42
N GLY A 124 -0.45 -5.27 -5.21
CA GLY A 124 -0.60 -4.11 -4.34
C GLY A 124 0.21 -2.94 -4.85
N SER A 125 -0.46 -1.95 -5.42
CA SER A 125 0.12 -0.71 -5.92
C SER A 125 -0.34 0.47 -5.06
N SER A 126 0.09 1.66 -5.41
CA SER A 126 -0.25 2.89 -4.69
C SER A 126 -0.66 4.00 -5.66
N THR A 127 -1.57 4.87 -5.23
CA THR A 127 -1.88 6.10 -5.95
C THR A 127 -0.64 6.99 -6.14
N ALA A 128 0.48 6.69 -5.46
CA ALA A 128 1.76 7.36 -5.67
C ALA A 128 2.25 7.31 -7.13
N VAL A 129 1.82 6.33 -7.93
CA VAL A 129 2.10 6.22 -9.38
C VAL A 129 1.70 7.47 -10.16
N TYR A 130 0.68 8.20 -9.72
CA TYR A 130 0.24 9.42 -10.39
C TYR A 130 1.20 10.60 -10.17
N GLY A 131 2.05 10.50 -9.15
CA GLY A 131 2.88 11.63 -8.73
C GLY A 131 2.09 12.71 -8.00
N THR A 132 2.70 13.89 -7.90
CA THR A 132 2.07 15.12 -7.37
C THR A 132 2.72 16.34 -8.01
N SER A 133 1.93 17.20 -8.64
CA SER A 133 2.38 18.32 -9.44
C SER A 133 1.34 19.46 -9.42
N PRO A 134 1.74 20.73 -9.60
CA PRO A 134 0.78 21.83 -9.71
C PRO A 134 -0.12 21.77 -10.96
N ARG A 135 0.20 20.88 -11.91
CA ARG A 135 -0.55 20.68 -13.15
C ARG A 135 -1.43 19.42 -13.11
N ASP A 136 -1.55 18.81 -11.94
CA ASP A 136 -2.35 17.61 -11.80
C ASP A 136 -3.85 17.93 -11.88
N PRO A 137 -4.68 16.98 -12.36
CA PRO A 137 -6.11 17.13 -12.35
C PRO A 137 -6.65 17.20 -10.91
N ALA A 138 -7.88 17.63 -10.77
CA ALA A 138 -8.56 17.64 -9.48
C ALA A 138 -8.70 16.22 -8.90
N MET A 139 -8.80 15.22 -9.76
CA MET A 139 -8.98 13.81 -9.42
C MET A 139 -8.33 12.95 -10.51
N PHE A 140 -7.66 11.87 -10.12
CA PHE A 140 -7.02 10.92 -11.03
C PHE A 140 -7.92 9.72 -11.29
N THR A 141 -8.06 9.34 -12.55
CA THR A 141 -8.67 8.07 -12.98
C THR A 141 -7.59 7.05 -13.32
N GLU A 142 -7.94 5.77 -13.37
CA GLU A 142 -7.00 4.68 -13.65
C GLU A 142 -6.39 4.75 -15.06
N SER A 143 -7.09 5.36 -16.01
CA SER A 143 -6.61 5.58 -17.38
C SER A 143 -5.50 6.63 -17.47
N MET A 144 -5.34 7.46 -16.45
CA MET A 144 -4.30 8.48 -16.42
C MET A 144 -2.94 7.83 -16.15
N ALA A 145 -2.02 8.06 -17.08
CA ALA A 145 -0.63 7.66 -16.90
C ALA A 145 0.06 8.58 -15.86
N ALA A 146 1.10 8.06 -15.22
CA ALA A 146 2.02 8.89 -14.45
C ALA A 146 2.56 10.00 -15.35
N ARG A 147 2.09 11.22 -15.17
CA ARG A 147 2.62 12.37 -15.91
C ARG A 147 4.04 12.66 -15.42
N GLY A 148 4.95 12.94 -16.32
CA GLY A 148 6.43 13.08 -16.22
C GLY A 148 7.08 13.78 -15.02
N GLY A 149 6.43 13.84 -13.86
CA GLY A 149 6.95 14.40 -12.61
C GLY A 149 7.51 13.36 -11.63
N VAL A 150 7.30 12.07 -11.88
CA VAL A 150 7.75 10.97 -11.00
C VAL A 150 9.15 10.54 -11.43
N ARG A 151 10.17 11.23 -10.93
CA ARG A 151 11.56 10.98 -11.34
C ARG A 151 12.40 10.24 -10.30
N THR A 152 11.97 10.19 -9.06
CA THR A 152 12.77 9.63 -7.94
C THR A 152 11.88 9.01 -6.87
N GLY A 153 12.47 8.17 -6.02
CA GLY A 153 11.86 7.62 -4.83
C GLY A 153 10.78 6.57 -5.11
N PHE A 154 10.01 6.27 -4.09
CA PHE A 154 8.96 5.25 -4.11
C PHE A 154 7.94 5.40 -5.25
N PRO A 155 7.45 6.61 -5.60
CA PRO A 155 6.55 6.77 -6.75
C PRO A 155 7.15 6.28 -8.08
N LYS A 156 8.46 6.49 -8.28
CA LYS A 156 9.16 5.99 -9.47
C LYS A 156 9.22 4.47 -9.48
N ASP A 157 9.55 3.86 -8.33
CA ASP A 157 9.59 2.42 -8.19
C ASP A 157 8.22 1.82 -8.55
N MET A 158 7.12 2.43 -8.07
CA MET A 158 5.76 1.98 -8.37
C MET A 158 5.42 2.06 -9.87
N VAL A 159 5.83 3.12 -10.55
CA VAL A 159 5.65 3.25 -12.00
C VAL A 159 6.41 2.15 -12.75
N GLU A 160 7.66 1.85 -12.35
CA GLU A 160 8.48 0.78 -12.92
C GLU A 160 7.84 -0.60 -12.66
N VAL A 161 7.40 -0.89 -11.44
CA VAL A 161 6.71 -2.12 -11.06
C VAL A 161 5.46 -2.36 -11.91
N GLU A 162 4.59 -1.34 -12.05
CA GLU A 162 3.42 -1.46 -12.91
C GLU A 162 3.78 -1.61 -14.39
N ALA A 163 4.86 -0.99 -14.87
CA ALA A 163 5.32 -1.15 -16.24
C ALA A 163 5.79 -2.59 -16.51
N TYR A 164 6.54 -3.20 -15.57
CA TYR A 164 6.93 -4.61 -15.66
C TYR A 164 5.71 -5.53 -15.60
N THR A 165 4.74 -5.26 -14.74
CA THR A 165 3.49 -6.02 -14.63
C THR A 165 2.68 -5.94 -15.93
N ARG A 166 2.57 -4.77 -16.57
CA ARG A 166 1.95 -4.63 -17.90
C ARG A 166 2.72 -5.39 -18.99
N GLY A 167 4.05 -5.37 -18.94
CA GLY A 167 4.88 -6.16 -19.83
C GLY A 167 4.67 -7.67 -19.65
N PHE A 168 4.52 -8.13 -18.42
CA PHE A 168 4.19 -9.51 -18.08
C PHE A 168 2.79 -9.90 -18.56
N ALA A 169 1.77 -9.06 -18.37
CA ALA A 169 0.42 -9.29 -18.86
C ALA A 169 0.37 -9.57 -20.38
N ARG A 170 1.18 -8.85 -21.17
CA ARG A 170 1.25 -9.05 -22.61
C ARG A 170 1.89 -10.39 -23.00
N ARG A 171 2.82 -10.91 -22.18
CA ARG A 171 3.49 -12.20 -22.44
C ARG A 171 2.71 -13.40 -21.91
N ARG A 172 1.87 -13.19 -20.90
CA ARG A 172 1.03 -14.20 -20.26
C ARG A 172 -0.42 -13.71 -20.20
N PRO A 173 -1.11 -13.62 -21.34
CA PRO A 173 -2.50 -13.16 -21.43
C PRO A 173 -3.49 -14.14 -20.77
N ASP A 174 -3.05 -15.33 -20.47
CA ASP A 174 -3.77 -16.38 -19.74
C ASP A 174 -3.86 -16.09 -18.23
N ILE A 175 -2.99 -15.23 -17.69
CA ILE A 175 -2.99 -14.89 -16.27
C ILE A 175 -3.90 -13.69 -16.00
N ILE A 176 -4.79 -13.85 -15.04
CA ILE A 176 -5.66 -12.77 -14.55
C ILE A 176 -4.83 -11.83 -13.67
N ILE A 177 -4.68 -10.58 -14.08
CA ILE A 177 -3.91 -9.58 -13.34
C ILE A 177 -4.84 -8.49 -12.80
N THR A 178 -4.81 -8.29 -11.48
CA THR A 178 -5.51 -7.21 -10.79
C THR A 178 -4.48 -6.31 -10.12
N THR A 179 -4.50 -5.02 -10.45
CA THR A 179 -3.64 -4.00 -9.81
C THR A 179 -4.49 -3.09 -8.94
N LEU A 180 -4.17 -3.02 -7.65
CA LEU A 180 -4.90 -2.22 -6.66
C LEU A 180 -4.07 -1.00 -6.28
N ARG A 181 -4.43 0.19 -6.77
CA ARG A 181 -3.78 1.47 -6.45
C ARG A 181 -4.39 2.05 -5.18
N ALA A 182 -3.87 1.66 -4.03
CA ALA A 182 -4.35 2.14 -2.74
C ALA A 182 -4.01 3.61 -2.50
N ALA A 183 -4.98 4.38 -1.99
CA ALA A 183 -4.74 5.69 -1.38
C ALA A 183 -3.92 5.54 -0.08
N GLN A 184 -3.72 6.65 0.64
CA GLN A 184 -2.98 6.60 1.90
C GLN A 184 -3.80 5.84 2.96
N ALA A 185 -3.31 4.68 3.41
CA ALA A 185 -3.90 4.02 4.57
C ALA A 185 -3.59 4.85 5.82
N LEU A 186 -4.62 5.23 6.54
CA LEU A 186 -4.50 5.99 7.78
C LEU A 186 -4.80 5.06 8.96
N ASP A 187 -3.76 4.59 9.61
CA ASP A 187 -3.80 3.62 10.70
C ASP A 187 -2.60 3.87 11.62
N VAL A 188 -2.79 3.81 12.93
CA VAL A 188 -1.73 4.10 13.91
C VAL A 188 -0.69 2.98 13.98
N ASP A 189 -1.09 1.75 13.69
CA ASP A 189 -0.21 0.59 13.79
C ASP A 189 0.63 0.37 12.51
N LEU A 190 0.15 0.83 11.36
CA LEU A 190 0.86 0.61 10.09
C LEU A 190 2.10 1.50 9.93
N GLU A 191 2.27 2.52 10.75
CA GLU A 191 3.42 3.46 10.72
C GLU A 191 3.66 4.07 9.33
N MET A 192 2.58 4.37 8.61
CA MET A 192 2.69 4.99 7.29
C MET A 192 3.22 6.43 7.40
N PRO A 193 3.99 6.93 6.41
CA PRO A 193 4.61 8.24 6.49
C PRO A 193 3.65 9.39 6.79
N LEU A 194 2.44 9.36 6.24
CA LEU A 194 1.43 10.39 6.48
C LEU A 194 0.83 10.28 7.88
N SER A 195 0.57 9.07 8.40
CA SER A 195 0.10 8.89 9.78
C SER A 195 1.16 9.32 10.79
N MET A 196 2.44 9.05 10.53
CA MET A 196 3.54 9.55 11.36
C MET A 196 3.61 11.07 11.36
N TYR A 197 3.45 11.71 10.19
CA TYR A 197 3.40 13.18 10.10
C TYR A 197 2.22 13.76 10.89
N LEU A 198 1.01 13.21 10.73
CA LEU A 198 -0.19 13.71 11.43
C LEU A 198 -0.14 13.49 12.96
N ARG A 199 0.67 12.56 13.44
CA ARG A 199 0.91 12.32 14.88
C ARG A 199 1.91 13.30 15.49
N ALA A 200 2.67 14.03 14.69
CA ALA A 200 3.64 14.99 15.18
C ALA A 200 2.96 16.09 16.04
N PRO A 201 3.62 16.59 17.10
CA PRO A 201 3.04 17.60 17.98
C PRO A 201 2.77 18.94 17.27
N VAL A 202 3.52 19.21 16.21
CA VAL A 202 3.41 20.41 15.38
C VAL A 202 3.49 19.97 13.92
N LEU A 203 2.64 20.56 13.06
CA LEU A 203 2.60 20.22 11.65
C LEU A 203 3.24 21.32 10.80
N PRO A 204 4.45 21.12 10.24
CA PRO A 204 5.00 22.03 9.25
C PRO A 204 4.19 21.93 7.96
N VAL A 205 3.65 23.04 7.46
CA VAL A 205 2.87 23.12 6.22
C VAL A 205 3.55 24.03 5.21
N VAL A 206 3.28 23.85 3.92
CA VAL A 206 3.79 24.75 2.88
C VAL A 206 2.95 26.00 2.84
N ALA A 207 3.54 27.18 3.07
CA ALA A 207 2.85 28.46 3.03
C ALA A 207 2.12 28.66 1.68
N GLY A 208 0.83 29.02 1.74
CA GLY A 208 0.00 29.25 0.57
C GLY A 208 -0.56 27.98 -0.08
N PHE A 209 -0.38 26.81 0.54
CA PHE A 209 -0.93 25.54 0.05
C PHE A 209 -1.77 24.86 1.12
N ASP A 210 -2.90 24.29 0.70
CA ASP A 210 -3.76 23.45 1.54
C ASP A 210 -4.17 22.20 0.75
N PRO A 211 -3.36 21.12 0.82
CA PRO A 211 -3.55 19.95 -0.01
C PRO A 211 -4.79 19.15 0.39
N ARG A 212 -5.44 18.58 -0.62
CA ARG A 212 -6.53 17.61 -0.46
C ARG A 212 -5.96 16.23 -0.16
N LEU A 213 -6.37 15.65 0.95
CA LEU A 213 -6.01 14.31 1.38
C LEU A 213 -7.20 13.37 1.19
N GLN A 214 -6.94 12.17 0.76
CA GLN A 214 -7.89 11.08 0.65
C GLN A 214 -7.28 9.83 1.25
N PHE A 215 -8.08 9.09 2.00
CA PHE A 215 -7.63 7.93 2.76
C PHE A 215 -8.34 6.66 2.31
N VAL A 216 -7.78 5.54 2.70
CA VAL A 216 -8.42 4.23 2.59
C VAL A 216 -8.36 3.55 3.95
N HIS A 217 -9.45 2.89 4.34
CA HIS A 217 -9.48 2.09 5.56
C HIS A 217 -8.83 0.73 5.32
N VAL A 218 -8.13 0.21 6.32
CA VAL A 218 -7.43 -1.08 6.21
C VAL A 218 -8.39 -2.23 5.96
N SER A 219 -9.58 -2.21 6.58
CA SER A 219 -10.60 -3.24 6.32
C SER A 219 -11.07 -3.26 4.88
N ASP A 220 -11.22 -2.08 4.24
CA ASP A 220 -11.60 -1.99 2.83
C ASP A 220 -10.49 -2.54 1.92
N LEU A 221 -9.21 -2.24 2.24
CA LEU A 221 -8.06 -2.82 1.52
C LEU A 221 -8.03 -4.35 1.62
N LEU A 222 -8.28 -4.90 2.81
CA LEU A 222 -8.33 -6.34 3.03
C LEU A 222 -9.50 -6.97 2.28
N ALA A 223 -10.68 -6.36 2.32
CA ALA A 223 -11.86 -6.85 1.62
C ALA A 223 -11.67 -6.83 0.09
N VAL A 224 -11.14 -5.72 -0.47
CA VAL A 224 -10.82 -5.61 -1.89
C VAL A 224 -9.77 -6.65 -2.30
N LEU A 225 -8.75 -6.86 -1.47
CA LEU A 225 -7.73 -7.88 -1.71
C LEU A 225 -8.35 -9.29 -1.72
N GLY A 226 -9.18 -9.63 -0.75
CA GLY A 226 -9.90 -10.90 -0.69
C GLY A 226 -10.78 -11.13 -1.92
N LEU A 227 -11.50 -10.10 -2.37
CA LEU A 227 -12.28 -10.16 -3.62
C LEU A 227 -11.38 -10.32 -4.85
N ALA A 228 -10.24 -9.64 -4.93
CA ALA A 228 -9.29 -9.79 -6.03
C ALA A 228 -8.71 -11.21 -6.10
N VAL A 229 -8.50 -11.86 -4.96
CA VAL A 229 -8.03 -13.24 -4.88
C VAL A 229 -9.15 -14.23 -5.27
N THR A 230 -10.34 -14.07 -4.72
CA THR A 230 -11.44 -15.06 -4.87
C THR A 230 -12.22 -14.90 -6.17
N ARG A 231 -12.26 -13.70 -6.76
CA ARG A 231 -13.01 -13.40 -8.00
C ARG A 231 -12.07 -13.01 -9.12
N ASP A 232 -12.49 -13.25 -10.36
CA ASP A 232 -11.75 -12.88 -11.56
C ASP A 232 -12.09 -11.44 -11.94
N ARG A 233 -11.27 -10.49 -11.50
CA ARG A 233 -11.43 -9.05 -11.71
C ARG A 233 -10.15 -8.46 -12.34
N PRO A 234 -9.89 -8.74 -13.64
CA PRO A 234 -8.72 -8.16 -14.30
C PRO A 234 -8.85 -6.65 -14.44
N GLY A 235 -7.74 -5.95 -14.27
CA GLY A 235 -7.70 -4.50 -14.45
C GLY A 235 -6.89 -3.78 -13.40
N THR A 236 -6.94 -2.46 -13.47
CA THR A 236 -6.33 -1.56 -12.47
C THR A 236 -7.46 -0.78 -11.80
N PHE A 237 -7.41 -0.68 -10.47
CA PHE A 237 -8.46 -0.06 -9.67
C PHE A 237 -7.87 0.84 -8.61
N ASN A 238 -8.36 2.08 -8.53
CA ASN A 238 -8.09 2.97 -7.41
C ASN A 238 -8.90 2.52 -6.19
N VAL A 239 -8.25 2.42 -5.05
CA VAL A 239 -8.89 2.01 -3.79
C VAL A 239 -8.76 3.12 -2.77
N ALA A 240 -9.87 3.79 -2.46
CA ALA A 240 -9.95 4.91 -1.53
C ALA A 240 -11.35 5.02 -0.95
N GLY A 241 -11.47 5.58 0.24
CA GLY A 241 -12.74 6.04 0.81
C GLY A 241 -13.24 7.30 0.11
N ASP A 242 -14.54 7.52 0.18
CA ASP A 242 -15.17 8.71 -0.41
C ASP A 242 -14.79 10.00 0.29
N GLY A 243 -14.92 11.09 -0.45
CA GLY A 243 -14.67 12.43 0.05
C GLY A 243 -13.18 12.77 0.14
N VAL A 244 -12.91 13.97 0.61
CA VAL A 244 -11.56 14.54 0.79
C VAL A 244 -11.52 15.35 2.05
N LEU A 245 -10.34 15.44 2.67
CA LEU A 245 -10.08 16.27 3.83
C LEU A 245 -8.92 17.22 3.52
N MET A 246 -9.12 18.53 3.78
CA MET A 246 -8.02 19.49 3.63
C MET A 246 -7.01 19.31 4.77
N LEU A 247 -5.73 19.50 4.51
CA LEU A 247 -4.70 19.40 5.56
C LEU A 247 -4.96 20.37 6.73
N SER A 248 -5.44 21.57 6.43
CA SER A 248 -5.81 22.54 7.46
C SER A 248 -6.96 22.06 8.35
N GLN A 249 -7.94 21.36 7.78
CA GLN A 249 -9.04 20.75 8.53
C GLN A 249 -8.53 19.60 9.41
N ALA A 250 -7.65 18.74 8.87
CA ALA A 250 -7.02 17.66 9.60
C ALA A 250 -6.23 18.18 10.81
N ALA A 251 -5.38 19.19 10.60
CA ALA A 251 -4.59 19.83 11.68
C ALA A 251 -5.48 20.39 12.79
N ARG A 252 -6.54 21.12 12.42
CA ARG A 252 -7.50 21.71 13.36
C ARG A 252 -8.21 20.64 14.17
N ARG A 253 -8.72 19.59 13.54
CA ARG A 253 -9.43 18.49 14.21
C ARG A 253 -8.52 17.70 15.16
N LEU A 254 -7.23 17.53 14.80
CA LEU A 254 -6.21 16.93 15.68
C LEU A 254 -5.80 17.87 16.83
N GLY A 255 -6.15 19.15 16.78
CA GLY A 255 -5.67 20.16 17.74
C GLY A 255 -4.17 20.42 17.63
N ARG A 256 -3.60 20.26 16.40
CA ARG A 256 -2.17 20.46 16.16
C ARG A 256 -1.90 21.86 15.63
N PRO A 257 -0.97 22.60 16.25
CA PRO A 257 -0.51 23.87 15.69
C PRO A 257 0.21 23.64 14.37
N VAL A 258 0.02 24.55 13.42
CA VAL A 258 0.69 24.51 12.11
C VAL A 258 1.80 25.57 12.03
N ILE A 259 2.93 25.23 11.44
CA ILE A 259 4.01 26.16 11.13
C ILE A 259 4.10 26.30 9.62
N PRO A 260 3.67 27.44 9.05
CA PRO A 260 3.80 27.69 7.63
C PRO A 260 5.27 27.97 7.26
N LEU A 261 5.82 27.19 6.34
CA LEU A 261 7.18 27.31 5.85
C LEU A 261 7.19 27.68 4.37
N PRO A 262 8.12 28.52 3.90
CA PRO A 262 8.29 28.81 2.49
C PRO A 262 8.53 27.52 1.70
N SER A 263 7.97 27.43 0.48
CA SER A 263 8.12 26.25 -0.39
C SER A 263 9.61 25.93 -0.67
N LEU A 264 10.42 26.96 -0.82
CA LEU A 264 11.88 26.83 -0.91
C LEU A 264 12.42 26.58 0.50
N GLY A 265 12.92 25.39 0.77
CA GLY A 265 13.40 24.98 2.11
C GLY A 265 12.43 24.13 2.93
N TYR A 266 11.17 23.97 2.47
CA TYR A 266 10.20 23.12 3.18
C TYR A 266 10.68 21.66 3.33
N ALA A 267 11.15 21.05 2.25
CA ALA A 267 11.59 19.65 2.28
C ALA A 267 12.75 19.40 3.25
N PRO A 268 13.84 20.18 3.28
CA PRO A 268 14.90 20.00 4.28
C PRO A 268 14.44 20.33 5.70
N ALA A 269 13.56 21.32 5.89
CA ALA A 269 13.00 21.63 7.20
C ALA A 269 12.12 20.48 7.71
N LEU A 270 11.23 19.95 6.90
CA LEU A 270 10.41 18.78 7.22
C LEU A 270 11.27 17.58 7.63
N THR A 271 12.34 17.31 6.86
CA THR A 271 13.27 16.21 7.16
C THR A 271 13.98 16.42 8.50
N ARG A 272 14.41 17.65 8.82
CA ARG A 272 15.07 17.96 10.10
C ARG A 272 14.11 17.80 11.28
N ILE A 273 12.89 18.33 11.16
CA ILE A 273 11.86 18.24 12.22
C ILE A 273 11.48 16.78 12.45
N ALA A 274 11.29 16.02 11.39
CA ALA A 274 10.99 14.60 11.49
C ALA A 274 12.11 13.82 12.20
N ARG A 275 13.38 14.06 11.82
CA ARG A 275 14.53 13.42 12.47
C ARG A 275 14.66 13.78 13.93
N ALA A 276 14.43 15.04 14.30
CA ALA A 276 14.41 15.47 15.69
C ALA A 276 13.33 14.76 16.53
N GLY A 277 12.19 14.48 15.90
CA GLY A 277 11.11 13.67 16.48
C GLY A 277 11.31 12.15 16.35
N GLY A 278 12.48 11.70 15.89
CA GLY A 278 12.78 10.27 15.71
C GLY A 278 12.14 9.62 14.49
N ALA A 279 11.50 10.39 13.60
CA ALA A 279 10.87 9.90 12.38
C ALA A 279 11.74 10.13 11.14
N GLU A 280 11.69 9.20 10.21
CA GLU A 280 12.27 9.36 8.88
C GLU A 280 11.12 9.43 7.86
N LEU A 281 10.92 10.63 7.29
CA LEU A 281 9.87 10.84 6.29
C LEU A 281 10.46 10.74 4.88
N PRO A 282 9.82 10.00 3.98
CA PRO A 282 10.29 9.88 2.61
C PRO A 282 10.22 11.23 1.87
N PRO A 283 11.16 11.50 0.96
CA PRO A 283 11.22 12.76 0.20
C PRO A 283 9.93 13.09 -0.57
N ASP A 284 9.16 12.08 -0.95
CA ASP A 284 7.93 12.24 -1.72
C ASP A 284 6.78 12.82 -0.89
N LEU A 285 6.83 12.64 0.44
CA LEU A 285 5.78 13.12 1.33
C LEU A 285 5.62 14.64 1.24
N HIS A 286 6.72 15.40 1.09
CA HIS A 286 6.66 16.85 0.97
C HIS A 286 5.83 17.32 -0.24
N ARG A 287 5.88 16.57 -1.35
CA ARG A 287 5.09 16.89 -2.55
C ARG A 287 3.60 16.60 -2.31
N LEU A 288 3.30 15.49 -1.64
CA LEU A 288 1.93 15.16 -1.22
C LEU A 288 1.37 16.24 -0.27
N LEU A 289 2.17 16.69 0.70
CA LEU A 289 1.81 17.75 1.65
C LEU A 289 1.73 19.15 1.02
N LYS A 290 2.15 19.30 -0.22
CA LYS A 290 2.01 20.56 -0.97
C LYS A 290 0.84 20.54 -1.94
N TYR A 291 0.66 19.48 -2.72
CA TYR A 291 -0.29 19.44 -3.83
C TYR A 291 -1.47 18.51 -3.58
N GLY A 292 -1.37 17.61 -2.62
CA GLY A 292 -2.39 16.59 -2.37
C GLY A 292 -2.44 15.51 -3.46
N ARG A 293 -3.37 14.59 -3.31
CA ARG A 293 -3.75 13.60 -4.32
C ARG A 293 -5.12 13.05 -4.00
N VAL A 294 -5.97 13.05 -5.01
CA VAL A 294 -7.33 12.50 -4.94
C VAL A 294 -7.55 11.60 -6.15
N VAL A 295 -8.19 10.48 -5.96
CA VAL A 295 -8.47 9.49 -7.01
C VAL A 295 -9.97 9.25 -7.15
N ASP A 296 -10.40 8.98 -8.38
CA ASP A 296 -11.72 8.49 -8.71
C ASP A 296 -11.81 7.00 -8.39
N THR A 297 -12.90 6.57 -7.78
CA THR A 297 -13.16 5.18 -7.39
C THR A 297 -14.36 4.58 -8.13
N THR A 298 -14.82 5.21 -9.21
CA THR A 298 -15.96 4.73 -10.02
C THR A 298 -15.70 3.33 -10.55
N ALA A 299 -14.49 3.04 -11.07
CA ALA A 299 -14.15 1.71 -11.56
C ALA A 299 -14.13 0.65 -10.45
N LEU A 300 -13.78 1.02 -9.22
CA LEU A 300 -13.85 0.12 -8.07
C LEU A 300 -15.30 -0.31 -7.79
N ARG A 301 -16.25 0.59 -7.92
CA ARG A 301 -17.68 0.30 -7.70
C ARG A 301 -18.29 -0.44 -8.88
N GLU A 302 -18.21 0.14 -10.05
CA GLU A 302 -18.98 -0.32 -11.22
C GLU A 302 -18.38 -1.55 -11.90
N VAL A 303 -17.04 -1.65 -11.95
CA VAL A 303 -16.33 -2.72 -12.65
C VAL A 303 -15.82 -3.78 -11.69
N PHE A 304 -15.13 -3.36 -10.61
CA PHE A 304 -14.61 -4.30 -9.62
C PHE A 304 -15.73 -4.85 -8.73
N GLY A 305 -16.76 -4.05 -8.45
CA GLY A 305 -17.93 -4.43 -7.66
C GLY A 305 -17.68 -4.40 -6.15
N TYR A 306 -17.00 -3.34 -5.68
CA TYR A 306 -16.79 -3.08 -4.26
C TYR A 306 -17.12 -1.63 -3.92
N GLU A 307 -17.93 -1.42 -2.90
CA GLU A 307 -18.25 -0.12 -2.33
C GLU A 307 -17.43 0.08 -1.05
N PRO A 308 -16.59 1.13 -0.95
CA PRO A 308 -15.85 1.42 0.28
C PRO A 308 -16.81 1.65 1.46
N THR A 309 -16.51 1.05 2.58
CA THR A 309 -17.40 1.07 3.77
C THR A 309 -17.18 2.32 4.64
N ARG A 310 -16.10 3.05 4.42
CA ARG A 310 -15.73 4.23 5.18
C ARG A 310 -15.38 5.40 4.25
N THR A 311 -15.88 6.58 4.59
CA THR A 311 -15.47 7.83 3.96
C THR A 311 -14.09 8.28 4.47
N THR A 312 -13.42 9.14 3.72
CA THR A 312 -12.17 9.79 4.14
C THR A 312 -12.29 10.49 5.49
N GLU A 313 -13.46 11.08 5.77
CA GLU A 313 -13.73 11.76 7.03
C GLU A 313 -13.87 10.79 8.20
N GLU A 314 -14.61 9.70 8.05
CA GLU A 314 -14.77 8.67 9.07
C GLU A 314 -13.44 8.00 9.40
N ILE A 315 -12.63 7.65 8.38
CA ILE A 315 -11.29 7.09 8.56
C ILE A 315 -10.41 8.04 9.39
N PHE A 316 -10.49 9.34 9.09
CA PHE A 316 -9.72 10.33 9.82
C PHE A 316 -10.20 10.48 11.29
N GLU A 317 -11.51 10.43 11.54
CA GLU A 317 -12.04 10.53 12.92
C GLU A 317 -11.67 9.28 13.75
N GLU A 318 -11.69 8.09 13.17
CA GLU A 318 -11.20 6.87 13.82
C GLU A 318 -9.70 7.00 14.20
N PHE A 319 -8.88 7.46 13.25
CA PHE A 319 -7.46 7.73 13.52
C PHE A 319 -7.27 8.79 14.62
N ARG A 320 -8.02 9.87 14.56
CA ARG A 320 -7.98 10.94 15.58
C ARG A 320 -8.30 10.41 16.97
N ALA A 321 -9.30 9.55 17.11
CA ALA A 321 -9.69 8.96 18.38
C ALA A 321 -8.55 8.10 18.96
N GLN A 322 -7.88 7.31 18.13
CA GLN A 322 -6.75 6.48 18.55
C GLN A 322 -5.53 7.32 18.96
N VAL A 323 -5.21 8.38 18.21
CA VAL A 323 -4.09 9.29 18.55
C VAL A 323 -4.32 10.04 19.87
N ARG A 324 -5.54 10.46 20.15
CA ARG A 324 -5.90 11.14 21.43
C ARG A 324 -5.85 10.19 22.61
N GLY A 325 -6.33 8.97 22.47
CA GLY A 325 -6.27 7.95 23.51
C GLY A 325 -4.84 7.62 23.95
N GLY A 326 -3.90 7.55 23.02
CA GLY A 326 -2.49 7.26 23.31
C GLY A 326 -1.73 8.38 24.05
N VAL A 327 -2.16 9.62 23.96
CA VAL A 327 -1.53 10.76 24.70
C VAL A 327 -2.00 10.81 26.15
N LEU A 328 -3.21 10.38 26.45
CA LEU A 328 -3.78 10.41 27.81
C LEU A 328 -3.39 9.18 28.65
N SER A 329 -3.10 8.03 28.04
CA SER A 329 -2.66 6.83 28.75
C SER A 329 -1.24 6.94 29.33
N GLY A 330 -0.42 7.87 28.86
CA GLY A 330 0.95 8.11 29.37
C GLY A 330 1.05 9.08 30.57
N ILE A 331 -0.05 9.72 30.98
CA ILE A 331 -0.04 10.70 32.07
C ILE A 331 -0.56 10.11 33.40
N GLY A 332 -1.13 8.90 33.37
CA GLY A 332 -1.73 8.25 34.54
C GLY A 332 -0.84 7.28 35.32
N GLU A 333 0.40 7.03 34.89
CA GLU A 333 1.34 6.12 35.54
C GLU A 333 2.69 6.79 35.87
N ARG A 334 2.67 7.86 36.64
CA ARG A 334 3.86 8.35 37.36
C ARG A 334 3.47 8.83 38.76
#